data_892472d03623b5f02c9973d2b00bec7b
#
_entry.id   892472d03623b5f02c9973d2b00bec7b
#
_cell.length_a   1.000
_cell.length_b   1.000
_cell.length_c   1.000
_cell.angle_alpha   90.00
_cell.angle_beta   90.00
_cell.angle_gamma   90.00
#
_symmetry.space_group_name_H-M   'P 1'
#
loop_
_entity.id
_entity.type
_entity.pdbx_description
1 polymer ?
#
loop_
_entity_poly.entity_id
_entity_poly.type
_entity_poly.pdbx_seq_one_letter_code
_entity_poly.pdbx_strand_id
1 'polypeptide(L)'
;MKTRVPTLFATGLLALSLAACGAEETPEPAAEASPAAGGEGGGGGLPGLLASLRENTADATNYTLDVQMASEDPDLGEFSVDFTFEVMDDPEAAKTTMVMPEIGEMLLELAALGGTGGDLTAEELGTTVIIAPVGGETLISNHNGLQEADTPWVRGGTAGAEGMAPEEMFDLSEFPDLVGAFSGVEGIEETGTEEVGGVPTTVVSGTLTQEQVEAMDPASRAVVEDFTGGSVSGALEVGIWIAEDGFPMRLELADDETDMGMEFSEIGTTSFEIPSEDEISDM
;
A
#
# COMPACT_ATOMS: atom_id res chain seq x y z
N MET A 1 -12.90 1.86 -29.79
CA MET A 1 -14.29 1.81 -29.32
C MET A 1 -14.30 0.96 -28.05
N LYS A 2 -14.06 1.57 -26.90
CA LYS A 2 -14.04 0.88 -25.60
C LYS A 2 -15.43 0.97 -24.98
N THR A 3 -16.05 -0.17 -24.75
CA THR A 3 -17.40 -0.29 -24.18
C THR A 3 -17.29 -0.31 -22.66
N ARG A 4 -17.69 0.75 -22.00
CA ARG A 4 -17.79 0.82 -20.54
C ARG A 4 -19.02 0.07 -20.07
N VAL A 5 -18.88 -0.86 -19.16
CA VAL A 5 -19.97 -1.57 -18.49
C VAL A 5 -20.27 -0.84 -17.17
N PRO A 6 -21.49 -0.33 -16.94
CA PRO A 6 -21.85 0.25 -15.65
C PRO A 6 -22.26 -0.85 -14.66
N THR A 7 -21.63 -0.90 -13.52
CA THR A 7 -22.03 -1.75 -12.39
C THR A 7 -23.15 -1.05 -11.62
N LEU A 8 -24.34 -1.63 -11.64
CA LEU A 8 -25.51 -1.19 -10.87
C LEU A 8 -25.47 -1.83 -9.47
N PHE A 9 -25.26 -1.04 -8.45
CA PHE A 9 -25.52 -1.44 -7.06
C PHE A 9 -26.99 -1.27 -6.71
N ALA A 10 -27.63 -2.38 -6.33
CA ALA A 10 -29.01 -2.43 -5.86
C ALA A 10 -29.05 -2.25 -4.35
N THR A 11 -29.65 -1.11 -3.93
CA THR A 11 -29.91 -0.76 -2.54
C THR A 11 -31.13 -1.55 -2.03
N GLY A 12 -30.94 -2.43 -1.06
CA GLY A 12 -32.02 -3.13 -0.35
C GLY A 12 -32.37 -2.44 0.97
N LEU A 13 -33.48 -1.71 1.01
CA LEU A 13 -34.09 -1.22 2.24
C LEU A 13 -34.91 -2.34 2.88
N LEU A 14 -34.58 -2.75 4.11
CA LEU A 14 -35.45 -3.55 4.99
C LEU A 14 -35.95 -2.65 6.13
N ALA A 15 -37.21 -2.27 6.06
CA ALA A 15 -37.95 -1.64 7.16
C ALA A 15 -38.61 -2.74 7.99
N LEU A 16 -38.25 -2.89 9.27
CA LEU A 16 -39.01 -3.66 10.26
C LEU A 16 -39.71 -2.70 11.21
N SER A 17 -41.03 -2.64 11.09
CA SER A 17 -41.94 -2.01 12.04
C SER A 17 -42.42 -3.03 13.07
N LEU A 18 -42.18 -2.81 14.35
CA LEU A 18 -42.85 -3.51 15.45
C LEU A 18 -43.64 -2.50 16.28
N ALA A 19 -44.96 -2.63 16.21
CA ALA A 19 -45.88 -1.98 17.08
C ALA A 19 -46.11 -2.84 18.34
N ALA A 20 -46.03 -2.22 19.51
CA ALA A 20 -46.64 -2.77 20.74
C ALA A 20 -47.27 -1.66 21.56
N CYS A 21 -48.57 -1.77 21.82
CA CYS A 21 -49.40 -0.96 22.66
C CYS A 21 -49.10 -1.12 24.16
N GLY A 22 -49.31 -0.02 24.90
CA GLY A 22 -49.93 -0.11 26.21
C GLY A 22 -49.33 0.70 27.33
N ALA A 23 -50.09 1.67 27.78
CA ALA A 23 -50.35 2.19 29.12
C ALA A 23 -49.99 3.67 29.34
N GLU A 24 -51.05 4.42 29.62
CA GLU A 24 -51.05 5.82 30.04
C GLU A 24 -50.37 6.00 31.41
N GLU A 25 -49.49 7.03 31.50
CA GLU A 25 -49.29 7.81 32.72
C GLU A 25 -48.78 9.21 32.31
N THR A 26 -49.31 10.19 33.01
CA THR A 26 -49.30 11.64 32.80
C THR A 26 -47.92 12.27 32.83
N PRO A 27 -47.58 13.31 32.01
CA PRO A 27 -46.24 13.83 31.91
C PRO A 27 -45.94 14.90 32.96
N GLU A 28 -44.83 14.72 33.67
CA GLU A 28 -44.07 15.81 34.27
C GLU A 28 -43.16 16.46 33.21
N PRO A 29 -42.91 17.76 33.23
CA PRO A 29 -42.15 18.44 32.21
C PRO A 29 -40.68 18.01 32.32
N ALA A 30 -40.24 17.22 31.34
CA ALA A 30 -38.84 16.90 31.18
C ALA A 30 -38.04 18.14 30.82
N ALA A 31 -36.98 18.38 31.60
CA ALA A 31 -35.92 19.29 31.29
C ALA A 31 -35.42 19.08 29.86
N GLU A 32 -35.22 20.16 29.14
CA GLU A 32 -34.58 20.15 27.81
C GLU A 32 -33.29 19.38 27.88
N ALA A 33 -33.30 18.19 27.25
CA ALA A 33 -32.05 17.50 26.95
C ALA A 33 -31.32 18.37 25.92
N SER A 34 -30.30 19.08 26.38
CA SER A 34 -29.26 19.60 25.49
C SER A 34 -28.83 18.47 24.56
N PRO A 35 -28.68 18.74 23.24
CA PRO A 35 -28.07 17.77 22.38
C PRO A 35 -26.71 17.42 22.97
N ALA A 36 -26.50 16.15 23.21
CA ALA A 36 -25.20 15.63 23.57
C ALA A 36 -24.20 16.25 22.60
N ALA A 37 -23.28 17.02 23.15
CA ALA A 37 -22.12 17.50 22.44
C ALA A 37 -21.52 16.28 21.74
N GLY A 38 -21.52 16.30 20.42
CA GLY A 38 -20.74 15.37 19.63
C GLY A 38 -19.34 15.37 20.23
N GLY A 39 -18.78 14.19 20.39
CA GLY A 39 -17.42 14.06 20.87
C GLY A 39 -16.57 15.04 20.08
N GLU A 40 -15.78 15.82 20.78
CA GLU A 40 -14.66 16.54 20.21
C GLU A 40 -13.66 15.44 19.74
N GLY A 41 -13.94 14.88 18.56
CA GLY A 41 -12.92 14.19 17.77
C GLY A 41 -11.82 15.20 17.53
N GLY A 42 -10.59 14.81 17.80
CA GLY A 42 -9.41 15.64 17.89
C GLY A 42 -9.35 16.73 16.83
N GLY A 43 -9.60 17.96 17.24
CA GLY A 43 -9.68 19.11 16.37
C GLY A 43 -8.32 19.57 15.90
N GLY A 44 -7.87 18.99 14.78
CA GLY A 44 -6.63 19.38 14.15
C GLY A 44 -6.78 19.71 12.66
N GLY A 45 -7.86 19.29 12.01
CA GLY A 45 -7.91 19.32 10.55
C GLY A 45 -6.67 18.63 9.97
N LEU A 46 -6.44 18.79 8.67
CA LEU A 46 -5.29 18.22 7.96
C LEU A 46 -3.95 18.41 8.71
N PRO A 47 -3.58 19.59 9.27
CA PRO A 47 -2.34 19.74 10.02
C PRO A 47 -2.24 18.85 11.28
N GLY A 48 -3.34 18.56 11.96
CA GLY A 48 -3.36 17.69 13.14
C GLY A 48 -3.19 16.22 12.77
N LEU A 49 -3.83 15.80 11.68
CA LEU A 49 -3.64 14.47 11.10
C LEU A 49 -2.18 14.24 10.71
N LEU A 50 -1.54 15.22 10.06
CA LEU A 50 -0.13 15.14 9.69
C LEU A 50 0.82 15.01 10.88
N ALA A 51 0.51 15.70 11.98
CA ALA A 51 1.31 15.58 13.21
C ALA A 51 1.22 14.17 13.82
N SER A 52 0.02 13.59 13.85
CA SER A 52 -0.21 12.22 14.32
C SER A 52 0.46 11.18 13.42
N LEU A 53 0.41 11.39 12.11
CA LEU A 53 1.02 10.51 11.12
C LEU A 53 2.54 10.39 11.35
N ARG A 54 3.21 11.50 11.63
CA ARG A 54 4.65 11.53 11.87
C ARG A 54 5.09 10.74 13.12
N GLU A 55 4.26 10.72 14.14
CA GLU A 55 4.53 9.97 15.38
C GLU A 55 4.26 8.47 15.20
N ASN A 56 3.20 8.09 14.48
CA ASN A 56 2.74 6.70 14.42
C ASN A 56 3.39 5.87 13.31
N THR A 57 3.83 6.48 12.20
CA THR A 57 4.60 5.76 11.17
C THR A 57 5.98 5.33 11.65
N ALA A 58 6.64 6.14 12.47
CA ALA A 58 7.96 5.83 13.01
C ALA A 58 7.95 4.67 14.03
N ASP A 59 6.79 4.36 14.63
CA ASP A 59 6.62 3.31 15.64
C ASP A 59 6.15 1.97 15.01
N ALA A 60 5.86 1.93 13.72
CA ALA A 60 5.41 0.72 13.04
C ALA A 60 6.60 -0.21 12.73
N THR A 61 6.82 -1.19 13.60
CA THR A 61 7.88 -2.22 13.46
C THR A 61 7.39 -3.57 12.97
N ASN A 62 6.06 -3.74 12.86
CA ASN A 62 5.44 -4.99 12.42
C ASN A 62 4.21 -4.65 11.56
N TYR A 63 4.26 -4.96 10.26
CA TYR A 63 3.21 -4.66 9.30
C TYR A 63 3.38 -5.44 8.00
N THR A 64 2.31 -5.57 7.25
CA THR A 64 2.34 -5.92 5.82
C THR A 64 2.02 -4.67 5.00
N LEU A 65 2.82 -4.40 3.98
CA LEU A 65 2.63 -3.32 3.03
C LEU A 65 2.57 -3.90 1.62
N ASP A 66 1.44 -3.74 0.97
CA ASP A 66 1.26 -4.04 -0.45
C ASP A 66 1.46 -2.75 -1.27
N VAL A 67 2.33 -2.83 -2.27
CA VAL A 67 2.60 -1.73 -3.21
C VAL A 67 2.34 -2.23 -4.61
N GLN A 68 1.48 -1.55 -5.33
CA GLN A 68 1.16 -1.83 -6.73
C GLN A 68 1.62 -0.64 -7.57
N MET A 69 2.38 -0.91 -8.60
CA MET A 69 2.83 0.10 -9.55
C MET A 69 2.53 -0.36 -10.97
N ALA A 70 1.93 0.52 -11.74
CA ALA A 70 1.73 0.31 -13.16
C ALA A 70 2.20 1.55 -13.91
N SER A 71 2.89 1.35 -15.03
CA SER A 71 3.32 2.45 -15.89
C SER A 71 3.17 2.08 -17.36
N GLU A 72 3.00 3.10 -18.20
CA GLU A 72 2.94 2.96 -19.65
C GLU A 72 4.23 3.52 -20.26
N ASP A 73 5.19 2.65 -20.60
CA ASP A 73 6.43 3.03 -21.26
C ASP A 73 6.26 3.00 -22.79
N PRO A 74 6.63 4.06 -23.51
CA PRO A 74 6.45 4.12 -24.97
C PRO A 74 7.20 3.03 -25.75
N ASP A 75 8.28 2.48 -25.19
CA ASP A 75 9.14 1.49 -25.84
C ASP A 75 8.85 0.05 -25.36
N LEU A 76 8.43 -0.12 -24.10
CA LEU A 76 8.17 -1.41 -23.44
C LEU A 76 6.68 -1.78 -23.38
N GLY A 77 5.79 -0.79 -23.49
CA GLY A 77 4.35 -0.96 -23.32
C GLY A 77 3.91 -0.85 -21.86
N GLU A 78 2.76 -1.45 -21.51
CA GLU A 78 2.30 -1.53 -20.12
C GLU A 78 3.26 -2.43 -19.31
N PHE A 79 3.72 -1.93 -18.21
CA PHE A 79 4.56 -2.63 -17.25
C PHE A 79 3.95 -2.50 -15.86
N SER A 80 3.87 -3.61 -15.14
CA SER A 80 3.37 -3.63 -13.78
C SER A 80 4.33 -4.37 -12.84
N VAL A 81 4.39 -3.90 -11.60
CA VAL A 81 5.10 -4.58 -10.53
C VAL A 81 4.28 -4.49 -9.25
N ASP A 82 4.09 -5.64 -8.61
CA ASP A 82 3.46 -5.74 -7.30
C ASP A 82 4.52 -6.14 -6.28
N PHE A 83 4.59 -5.40 -5.17
CA PHE A 83 5.42 -5.75 -4.02
C PHE A 83 4.53 -6.04 -2.83
N THR A 84 4.86 -7.09 -2.08
CA THR A 84 4.36 -7.31 -0.72
C THR A 84 5.56 -7.32 0.21
N PHE A 85 5.59 -6.37 1.14
CA PHE A 85 6.57 -6.29 2.21
C PHE A 85 5.93 -6.78 3.50
N GLU A 86 6.45 -7.86 4.07
CA GLU A 86 6.05 -8.38 5.36
C GLU A 86 7.19 -8.11 6.36
N VAL A 87 6.96 -7.24 7.34
CA VAL A 87 7.96 -6.88 8.36
C VAL A 87 7.50 -7.40 9.71
N MET A 88 8.32 -8.20 10.37
CA MET A 88 8.04 -8.75 11.70
C MET A 88 9.14 -8.41 12.70
N ASP A 89 8.78 -8.32 13.97
CA ASP A 89 9.63 -7.87 15.07
C ASP A 89 10.14 -9.00 16.00
N ASP A 90 9.57 -10.21 15.93
CA ASP A 90 9.99 -11.36 16.73
C ASP A 90 9.84 -12.71 15.96
N PRO A 91 10.92 -13.25 15.37
CA PRO A 91 12.25 -12.67 15.19
C PRO A 91 12.24 -11.48 14.21
N GLU A 92 13.13 -10.52 14.44
CA GLU A 92 13.22 -9.34 13.58
C GLU A 92 13.71 -9.73 12.17
N ALA A 93 12.82 -9.59 11.19
CA ALA A 93 13.08 -9.95 9.81
C ALA A 93 12.10 -9.24 8.86
N ALA A 94 12.50 -9.09 7.61
CA ALA A 94 11.65 -8.61 6.53
C ALA A 94 11.59 -9.64 5.40
N LYS A 95 10.41 -9.79 4.80
CA LYS A 95 10.19 -10.61 3.60
C LYS A 95 9.62 -9.73 2.51
N THR A 96 10.24 -9.75 1.35
CA THR A 96 9.78 -9.06 0.14
C THR A 96 9.35 -10.08 -0.89
N THR A 97 8.12 -9.97 -1.36
CA THR A 97 7.64 -10.68 -2.54
C THR A 97 7.44 -9.66 -3.65
N MET A 98 8.07 -9.85 -4.79
CA MET A 98 7.94 -9.02 -5.97
C MET A 98 7.38 -9.86 -7.11
N VAL A 99 6.34 -9.36 -7.77
CA VAL A 99 5.69 -10.02 -8.91
C VAL A 99 5.74 -9.09 -10.11
N MET A 100 6.35 -9.55 -11.19
CA MET A 100 6.44 -8.85 -12.48
C MET A 100 5.88 -9.75 -13.59
N PRO A 101 4.58 -9.66 -13.90
CA PRO A 101 3.92 -10.56 -14.85
C PRO A 101 4.57 -10.56 -16.24
N GLU A 102 4.95 -9.39 -16.77
CA GLU A 102 5.56 -9.24 -18.09
C GLU A 102 6.94 -9.92 -18.16
N ILE A 103 7.72 -9.83 -17.10
CA ILE A 103 9.01 -10.54 -16.99
C ILE A 103 8.77 -12.04 -16.95
N GLY A 104 7.76 -12.50 -16.21
CA GLY A 104 7.38 -13.91 -16.15
C GLY A 104 6.98 -14.46 -17.52
N GLU A 105 6.18 -13.73 -18.28
CA GLU A 105 5.81 -14.11 -19.66
C GLU A 105 7.03 -14.20 -20.57
N MET A 106 7.93 -13.22 -20.52
CA MET A 106 9.16 -13.22 -21.29
C MET A 106 10.06 -14.41 -20.93
N LEU A 107 10.22 -14.72 -19.64
CA LEU A 107 11.00 -15.86 -19.18
C LEU A 107 10.39 -17.19 -19.60
N LEU A 108 9.07 -17.31 -19.59
CA LEU A 108 8.34 -18.50 -20.03
C LEU A 108 8.55 -18.74 -21.54
N GLU A 109 8.48 -17.70 -22.37
CA GLU A 109 8.78 -17.79 -23.79
C GLU A 109 10.23 -18.21 -24.05
N LEU A 110 11.17 -17.64 -23.31
CA LEU A 110 12.59 -17.99 -23.42
C LEU A 110 12.85 -19.46 -23.02
N ALA A 111 12.25 -19.93 -21.93
CA ALA A 111 12.33 -21.30 -21.46
C ALA A 111 11.74 -22.29 -22.50
N ALA A 112 10.65 -21.93 -23.17
CA ALA A 112 10.06 -22.72 -24.23
C ALA A 112 10.99 -22.87 -25.46
N LEU A 113 11.74 -21.81 -25.80
CA LEU A 113 12.75 -21.85 -26.87
C LEU A 113 13.95 -22.73 -26.51
N GLY A 114 14.34 -22.74 -25.22
CA GLY A 114 15.43 -23.56 -24.68
C GLY A 114 15.06 -25.05 -24.49
N GLY A 115 13.80 -25.41 -24.58
CA GLY A 115 13.31 -26.77 -24.30
C GLY A 115 13.35 -27.14 -22.81
N THR A 116 13.49 -26.17 -21.93
CA THR A 116 13.62 -26.31 -20.47
C THR A 116 12.37 -25.86 -19.70
N GLY A 117 11.32 -25.46 -20.41
CA GLY A 117 10.14 -24.80 -19.85
C GLY A 117 9.17 -25.68 -19.05
N GLY A 118 9.63 -26.71 -18.37
CA GLY A 118 8.90 -27.56 -17.40
C GLY A 118 7.40 -27.28 -17.20
N ASP A 119 6.92 -27.48 -16.00
CA ASP A 119 5.53 -27.16 -15.60
C ASP A 119 5.41 -25.74 -14.96
N LEU A 120 6.42 -24.85 -15.13
CA LEU A 120 6.43 -23.51 -14.57
C LEU A 120 5.45 -22.59 -15.27
N THR A 121 4.80 -21.74 -14.50
CA THR A 121 3.90 -20.68 -14.99
C THR A 121 4.64 -19.34 -15.15
N ALA A 122 4.06 -18.41 -15.89
CA ALA A 122 4.59 -17.05 -16.00
C ALA A 122 4.62 -16.35 -14.61
N GLU A 123 3.59 -16.56 -13.79
CA GLU A 123 3.53 -16.03 -12.44
C GLU A 123 4.68 -16.53 -11.57
N GLU A 124 4.96 -17.84 -11.55
CA GLU A 124 6.10 -18.40 -10.79
C GLU A 124 7.45 -17.86 -11.30
N LEU A 125 7.62 -17.69 -12.59
CA LEU A 125 8.86 -17.16 -13.19
C LEU A 125 8.99 -15.64 -12.95
N GLY A 126 7.89 -14.90 -12.90
CA GLY A 126 7.86 -13.46 -12.62
C GLY A 126 7.92 -13.12 -11.14
N THR A 127 7.84 -14.13 -10.24
CA THR A 127 7.86 -13.92 -8.79
C THR A 127 9.27 -14.07 -8.23
N THR A 128 9.68 -13.11 -7.42
CA THR A 128 10.90 -13.17 -6.61
C THR A 128 10.51 -13.03 -5.14
N VAL A 129 11.02 -13.94 -4.28
CA VAL A 129 10.79 -13.88 -2.83
C VAL A 129 12.13 -13.81 -2.12
N ILE A 130 12.29 -12.82 -1.26
CA ILE A 130 13.50 -12.56 -0.49
C ILE A 130 13.15 -12.47 0.99
N ILE A 131 13.97 -13.05 1.85
CA ILE A 131 13.89 -12.87 3.31
C ILE A 131 15.23 -12.28 3.78
N ALA A 132 15.13 -11.18 4.53
CA ALA A 132 16.25 -10.47 5.14
C ALA A 132 16.11 -10.50 6.68
N PRO A 133 16.70 -11.51 7.38
CA PRO A 133 16.72 -11.51 8.84
C PRO A 133 17.70 -10.44 9.34
N VAL A 134 17.36 -9.72 10.40
CA VAL A 134 18.29 -8.74 11.00
C VAL A 134 19.53 -9.44 11.56
N GLY A 135 20.69 -8.98 11.12
CA GLY A 135 21.99 -9.57 11.49
C GLY A 135 22.29 -10.93 10.86
N GLY A 136 21.44 -11.39 9.94
CA GLY A 136 21.62 -12.58 9.11
C GLY A 136 22.03 -12.25 7.67
N GLU A 137 22.18 -13.28 6.87
CA GLU A 137 22.37 -13.14 5.42
C GLU A 137 21.02 -13.24 4.70
N THR A 138 20.88 -12.50 3.63
CA THR A 138 19.68 -12.52 2.79
C THR A 138 19.46 -13.90 2.18
N LEU A 139 18.22 -14.36 2.18
CA LEU A 139 17.77 -15.62 1.59
C LEU A 139 16.91 -15.32 0.37
N ILE A 140 17.15 -16.02 -0.72
CA ILE A 140 16.36 -15.92 -1.96
C ILE A 140 15.65 -17.24 -2.19
N SER A 141 14.36 -17.20 -2.47
CA SER A 141 13.58 -18.40 -2.81
C SER A 141 14.01 -18.96 -4.16
N ASN A 142 14.16 -20.29 -4.22
CA ASN A 142 14.40 -21.05 -5.44
C ASN A 142 13.16 -21.79 -5.92
N HIS A 143 11.95 -21.27 -5.61
CA HIS A 143 10.69 -21.90 -6.00
C HIS A 143 10.51 -22.06 -7.51
N ASN A 144 11.15 -21.21 -8.30
CA ASN A 144 11.14 -21.21 -9.77
C ASN A 144 12.37 -21.90 -10.41
N GLY A 145 13.31 -22.42 -9.58
CA GLY A 145 14.52 -23.10 -10.05
C GLY A 145 15.56 -22.20 -10.73
N LEU A 146 15.41 -20.88 -10.67
CA LEU A 146 16.33 -19.92 -11.30
C LEU A 146 17.67 -19.80 -10.56
N GLN A 147 17.74 -20.23 -9.30
CA GLN A 147 18.93 -20.14 -8.47
C GLN A 147 19.90 -21.33 -8.67
N GLU A 148 19.59 -22.30 -9.54
CA GLU A 148 20.41 -23.49 -9.84
C GLU A 148 20.85 -24.27 -8.57
N ALA A 149 20.02 -24.31 -7.54
CA ALA A 149 20.27 -25.00 -6.27
C ALA A 149 19.30 -26.17 -6.08
N ASP A 150 19.70 -27.15 -5.24
CA ASP A 150 18.85 -28.30 -4.90
C ASP A 150 17.89 -28.01 -3.73
N THR A 151 18.11 -26.87 -3.02
CA THR A 151 17.32 -26.45 -1.86
C THR A 151 16.26 -25.41 -2.25
N PRO A 152 15.16 -25.27 -1.48
CA PRO A 152 14.13 -24.25 -1.75
C PRO A 152 14.61 -22.82 -1.51
N TRP A 153 15.72 -22.63 -0.78
CA TRP A 153 16.31 -21.33 -0.48
C TRP A 153 17.79 -21.31 -0.71
N VAL A 154 18.30 -20.16 -1.10
CA VAL A 154 19.72 -19.91 -1.35
C VAL A 154 20.18 -18.72 -0.54
N ARG A 155 21.34 -18.86 0.15
CA ARG A 155 21.98 -17.82 0.93
C ARG A 155 22.88 -16.98 0.05
N GLY A 156 22.87 -15.69 0.28
CA GLY A 156 23.67 -14.75 -0.47
C GLY A 156 22.91 -14.15 -1.65
N GLY A 157 23.17 -12.88 -1.91
CA GLY A 157 22.48 -12.15 -2.97
C GLY A 157 23.05 -12.46 -4.34
N THR A 158 22.20 -12.78 -5.32
CA THR A 158 22.53 -12.40 -6.70
C THR A 158 22.69 -10.89 -6.76
N ALA A 159 23.55 -10.38 -7.66
CA ALA A 159 23.62 -8.95 -7.96
C ALA A 159 22.20 -8.49 -8.38
N GLY A 160 21.46 -7.87 -7.48
CA GLY A 160 20.06 -7.51 -7.65
C GLY A 160 19.21 -7.67 -6.38
N ALA A 161 19.59 -8.55 -5.44
CA ALA A 161 18.93 -8.64 -4.14
C ALA A 161 19.46 -7.61 -3.13
N GLU A 162 20.63 -7.04 -3.39
CA GLU A 162 21.13 -5.85 -2.68
C GLU A 162 20.23 -4.68 -3.06
N GLY A 163 19.64 -4.01 -2.08
CA GLY A 163 18.70 -2.90 -2.30
C GLY A 163 17.22 -3.33 -2.41
N MET A 164 16.89 -4.60 -2.15
CA MET A 164 15.50 -5.08 -2.10
C MET A 164 14.97 -5.27 -0.65
N ALA A 165 15.75 -4.84 0.35
CA ALA A 165 15.22 -4.74 1.71
C ALA A 165 14.15 -3.63 1.76
N PRO A 166 13.03 -3.82 2.49
CA PRO A 166 11.94 -2.83 2.54
C PRO A 166 12.42 -1.42 2.85
N GLU A 167 13.35 -1.28 3.81
CA GLU A 167 13.93 0.01 4.22
C GLU A 167 14.82 0.68 3.16
N GLU A 168 15.31 -0.08 2.16
CA GLU A 168 16.10 0.44 1.05
C GLU A 168 15.24 0.78 -0.17
N MET A 169 14.07 0.15 -0.29
CA MET A 169 13.11 0.39 -1.38
C MET A 169 12.06 1.42 -0.99
N PHE A 170 11.70 1.47 0.28
CA PHE A 170 10.61 2.29 0.77
C PHE A 170 10.88 2.76 2.21
N ASP A 171 11.21 4.04 2.37
CA ASP A 171 11.42 4.64 3.67
C ASP A 171 10.11 5.22 4.22
N LEU A 172 9.46 4.47 5.14
CA LEU A 172 8.25 4.93 5.81
C LEU A 172 8.43 6.28 6.52
N SER A 173 9.67 6.68 6.86
CA SER A 173 9.95 7.97 7.49
C SER A 173 9.73 9.16 6.54
N GLU A 174 9.71 8.94 5.22
CA GLU A 174 9.44 9.96 4.21
C GLU A 174 7.93 10.16 3.96
N PHE A 175 7.10 9.20 4.37
CA PHE A 175 5.66 9.27 4.16
C PHE A 175 5.00 10.52 4.80
N PRO A 176 5.35 10.94 6.03
CA PRO A 176 4.87 12.20 6.58
C PRO A 176 5.25 13.43 5.76
N ASP A 177 6.40 13.41 5.11
CA ASP A 177 6.86 14.51 4.28
C ASP A 177 6.12 14.54 2.93
N LEU A 178 5.76 13.39 2.36
CA LEU A 178 4.88 13.26 1.20
C LEU A 178 3.48 13.84 1.50
N VAL A 179 2.85 13.37 2.58
CA VAL A 179 1.53 13.88 2.98
C VAL A 179 1.62 15.38 3.34
N GLY A 180 2.76 15.80 3.93
CA GLY A 180 3.09 17.20 4.19
C GLY A 180 3.16 18.05 2.93
N ALA A 181 3.71 17.51 1.84
CA ALA A 181 3.80 18.19 0.56
C ALA A 181 2.42 18.54 -0.03
N PHE A 182 1.42 17.72 0.22
CA PHE A 182 0.04 17.97 -0.21
C PHE A 182 -0.73 18.89 0.73
N SER A 183 -0.25 19.08 1.96
CA SER A 183 -0.93 19.95 2.93
C SER A 183 -0.85 21.42 2.51
N GLY A 184 -2.01 22.04 2.33
CA GLY A 184 -2.09 23.44 1.92
C GLY A 184 -2.03 23.68 0.42
N VAL A 185 -1.98 22.63 -0.39
CA VAL A 185 -2.18 22.72 -1.83
C VAL A 185 -3.68 22.85 -2.10
N GLU A 186 -4.04 23.86 -2.91
CA GLU A 186 -5.44 24.09 -3.29
C GLU A 186 -5.94 22.90 -4.13
N GLY A 187 -7.06 22.30 -3.72
CA GLY A 187 -7.67 21.15 -4.39
C GLY A 187 -7.47 19.83 -3.65
N ILE A 188 -6.64 19.77 -2.61
CA ILE A 188 -6.53 18.61 -1.71
C ILE A 188 -7.34 18.92 -0.44
N GLU A 189 -8.35 18.11 -0.18
CA GLU A 189 -9.28 18.32 0.94
C GLU A 189 -9.77 16.98 1.54
N GLU A 190 -10.33 17.03 2.73
CA GLU A 190 -11.04 15.90 3.33
C GLU A 190 -12.33 15.64 2.56
N THR A 191 -12.46 14.46 1.95
CA THR A 191 -13.59 14.11 1.07
C THR A 191 -14.56 13.12 1.70
N GLY A 192 -14.21 12.49 2.83
CA GLY A 192 -15.11 11.58 3.51
C GLY A 192 -14.43 10.60 4.46
N THR A 193 -15.10 9.49 4.71
CA THR A 193 -14.58 8.38 5.52
C THR A 193 -14.83 7.05 4.81
N GLU A 194 -13.84 6.16 4.84
CA GLU A 194 -13.92 4.80 4.30
C GLU A 194 -13.30 3.81 5.28
N GLU A 195 -13.55 2.51 5.08
CA GLU A 195 -12.85 1.43 5.81
C GLU A 195 -11.77 0.82 4.91
N VAL A 196 -10.55 0.75 5.43
CA VAL A 196 -9.42 0.05 4.80
C VAL A 196 -8.99 -1.09 5.72
N GLY A 197 -9.04 -2.33 5.24
CA GLY A 197 -8.72 -3.50 6.06
C GLY A 197 -9.59 -3.66 7.32
N GLY A 198 -10.80 -3.08 7.34
CA GLY A 198 -11.69 -3.06 8.52
C GLY A 198 -11.38 -1.94 9.51
N VAL A 199 -10.45 -1.04 9.20
CA VAL A 199 -10.10 0.14 10.00
C VAL A 199 -10.80 1.36 9.42
N PRO A 200 -11.62 2.11 10.20
CA PRO A 200 -12.20 3.36 9.75
C PRO A 200 -11.12 4.41 9.49
N THR A 201 -11.19 5.06 8.33
CA THR A 201 -10.22 6.07 7.91
C THR A 201 -10.90 7.36 7.49
N THR A 202 -10.20 8.48 7.63
CA THR A 202 -10.51 9.75 6.99
C THR A 202 -9.85 9.79 5.63
N VAL A 203 -10.60 10.10 4.59
CA VAL A 203 -10.09 10.22 3.22
C VAL A 203 -9.74 11.66 2.92
N VAL A 204 -8.49 11.89 2.56
CA VAL A 204 -7.99 13.16 2.01
C VAL A 204 -7.66 12.92 0.56
N SER A 205 -8.28 13.66 -0.36
CA SER A 205 -8.03 13.43 -1.78
C SER A 205 -8.18 14.71 -2.61
N GLY A 206 -7.67 14.66 -3.82
CA GLY A 206 -7.80 15.74 -4.79
C GLY A 206 -6.93 15.54 -6.02
N THR A 207 -6.91 16.55 -6.87
CA THR A 207 -6.13 16.53 -8.11
C THR A 207 -5.25 17.78 -8.17
N LEU A 208 -3.97 17.58 -8.41
CA LEU A 208 -3.01 18.66 -8.64
C LEU A 208 -2.72 18.75 -10.14
N THR A 209 -2.73 19.97 -10.64
CA THR A 209 -2.24 20.22 -12.01
C THR A 209 -0.72 20.18 -12.02
N GLN A 210 -0.12 19.88 -13.16
CA GLN A 210 1.34 19.94 -13.34
C GLN A 210 1.91 21.30 -12.91
N GLU A 211 1.21 22.42 -13.19
CA GLU A 211 1.62 23.77 -12.77
C GLU A 211 1.67 23.91 -11.24
N GLN A 212 0.74 23.27 -10.51
CA GLN A 212 0.73 23.26 -9.05
C GLN A 212 1.89 22.44 -8.48
N VAL A 213 2.19 21.26 -9.06
CA VAL A 213 3.36 20.45 -8.68
C VAL A 213 4.66 21.22 -8.94
N GLU A 214 4.82 21.85 -10.11
CA GLU A 214 5.98 22.67 -10.45
C GLU A 214 6.14 23.90 -9.54
N ALA A 215 5.04 24.44 -9.01
CA ALA A 215 5.03 25.59 -8.11
C ALA A 215 5.29 25.23 -6.63
N MET A 216 5.32 23.94 -6.27
CA MET A 216 5.70 23.49 -4.93
C MET A 216 7.11 23.97 -4.57
N ASP A 217 7.40 24.08 -3.28
CA ASP A 217 8.80 24.27 -2.86
C ASP A 217 9.66 23.08 -3.31
N PRO A 218 10.97 23.29 -3.51
CA PRO A 218 11.83 22.25 -4.10
C PRO A 218 11.92 20.96 -3.28
N ALA A 219 11.74 21.00 -1.95
CA ALA A 219 11.80 19.82 -1.11
C ALA A 219 10.51 19.00 -1.26
N SER A 220 9.35 19.64 -1.17
CA SER A 220 8.03 18.99 -1.36
C SER A 220 7.92 18.35 -2.75
N ARG A 221 8.38 19.07 -3.78
CA ARG A 221 8.37 18.55 -5.15
C ARG A 221 9.28 17.33 -5.31
N ALA A 222 10.49 17.37 -4.73
CA ALA A 222 11.41 16.22 -4.78
C ALA A 222 10.81 14.96 -4.16
N VAL A 223 10.11 15.10 -3.02
CA VAL A 223 9.41 13.97 -2.39
C VAL A 223 8.32 13.41 -3.31
N VAL A 224 7.50 14.27 -3.93
CA VAL A 224 6.46 13.82 -4.87
C VAL A 224 7.07 13.11 -6.08
N GLU A 225 8.11 13.68 -6.69
CA GLU A 225 8.81 13.10 -7.84
C GLU A 225 9.49 11.76 -7.50
N ASP A 226 9.98 11.60 -6.27
CA ASP A 226 10.59 10.36 -5.79
C ASP A 226 9.54 9.23 -5.68
N PHE A 227 8.40 9.54 -5.08
CA PHE A 227 7.29 8.59 -4.95
C PHE A 227 6.60 8.24 -6.28
N THR A 228 6.55 9.15 -7.24
CA THR A 228 5.97 8.87 -8.58
C THR A 228 6.98 8.28 -9.56
N GLY A 229 8.22 8.05 -9.12
CA GLY A 229 9.29 7.50 -9.97
C GLY A 229 9.83 8.49 -11.00
N GLY A 230 9.54 9.79 -10.86
CA GLY A 230 10.04 10.84 -11.75
C GLY A 230 9.16 12.08 -11.81
N SER A 231 9.27 12.81 -12.89
CA SER A 231 8.43 14.01 -13.09
C SER A 231 6.98 13.61 -13.37
N VAL A 232 6.05 14.24 -12.65
CA VAL A 232 4.60 14.05 -12.84
C VAL A 232 4.19 14.43 -14.26
N SER A 233 3.47 13.54 -14.93
CA SER A 233 2.94 13.73 -16.28
C SER A 233 1.46 14.10 -16.22
N GLY A 234 1.13 15.31 -16.66
CA GLY A 234 -0.25 15.81 -16.65
C GLY A 234 -0.75 16.24 -15.27
N ALA A 235 -1.90 15.72 -14.85
CA ALA A 235 -2.48 15.99 -13.54
C ALA A 235 -2.23 14.82 -12.61
N LEU A 236 -1.82 15.10 -11.36
CA LEU A 236 -1.62 14.11 -10.32
C LEU A 236 -2.91 13.96 -9.49
N GLU A 237 -3.51 12.79 -9.51
CA GLU A 237 -4.58 12.40 -8.60
C GLU A 237 -3.95 11.85 -7.31
N VAL A 238 -4.47 12.29 -6.16
CA VAL A 238 -3.95 11.93 -4.84
C VAL A 238 -5.10 11.43 -3.98
N GLY A 239 -4.93 10.28 -3.34
CA GLY A 239 -5.81 9.73 -2.32
C GLY A 239 -5.02 9.23 -1.13
N ILE A 240 -5.39 9.63 0.09
CA ILE A 240 -4.75 9.22 1.34
C ILE A 240 -5.83 8.85 2.33
N TRP A 241 -5.77 7.63 2.87
CA TRP A 241 -6.68 7.10 3.88
C TRP A 241 -5.96 7.04 5.23
N ILE A 242 -6.39 7.86 6.16
CA ILE A 242 -5.71 8.05 7.45
C ILE A 242 -6.62 7.51 8.56
N ALA A 243 -6.12 6.58 9.37
CA ALA A 243 -6.80 6.04 10.53
C ALA A 243 -6.96 7.10 11.65
N GLU A 244 -7.81 6.84 12.63
CA GLU A 244 -8.09 7.78 13.75
C GLU A 244 -6.84 8.13 14.56
N ASP A 245 -5.89 7.20 14.69
CA ASP A 245 -4.60 7.41 15.35
C ASP A 245 -3.59 8.18 14.48
N GLY A 246 -3.93 8.46 13.21
CA GLY A 246 -3.08 9.15 12.25
C GLY A 246 -2.23 8.22 11.39
N PHE A 247 -2.37 6.88 11.51
CA PHE A 247 -1.62 5.95 10.66
C PHE A 247 -2.16 5.98 9.22
N PRO A 248 -1.29 6.03 8.19
CA PRO A 248 -1.72 5.98 6.80
C PRO A 248 -2.02 4.52 6.40
N MET A 249 -3.30 4.20 6.25
CA MET A 249 -3.73 2.86 5.86
C MET A 249 -3.60 2.61 4.37
N ARG A 250 -3.78 3.66 3.55
CA ARG A 250 -3.67 3.57 2.09
C ARG A 250 -3.22 4.90 1.49
N LEU A 251 -2.43 4.82 0.42
CA LEU A 251 -2.07 5.92 -0.46
C LEU A 251 -2.34 5.51 -1.91
N GLU A 252 -2.88 6.39 -2.69
CA GLU A 252 -3.02 6.24 -4.15
C GLU A 252 -2.50 7.51 -4.83
N LEU A 253 -1.62 7.34 -5.79
CA LEU A 253 -1.11 8.38 -6.65
C LEU A 253 -1.26 7.93 -8.10
N ALA A 254 -1.85 8.76 -8.95
CA ALA A 254 -1.99 8.46 -10.36
C ALA A 254 -1.78 9.70 -11.21
N ASP A 255 -1.05 9.55 -12.31
CA ASP A 255 -0.94 10.57 -13.35
C ASP A 255 -1.24 9.97 -14.73
N ASP A 256 -0.92 10.68 -15.82
CA ASP A 256 -1.23 10.21 -17.17
C ASP A 256 -0.41 8.96 -17.59
N GLU A 257 0.70 8.66 -16.93
CA GLU A 257 1.65 7.59 -17.29
C GLU A 257 1.87 6.56 -16.18
N THR A 258 1.59 6.92 -14.92
CA THR A 258 1.90 6.09 -13.76
C THR A 258 0.70 5.97 -12.82
N ASP A 259 0.48 4.77 -12.30
CA ASP A 259 -0.50 4.46 -11.27
C ASP A 259 0.24 3.77 -10.12
N MET A 260 0.13 4.29 -8.89
CA MET A 260 0.75 3.71 -7.71
C MET A 260 -0.26 3.62 -6.57
N GLY A 261 -0.41 2.43 -6.02
CA GLY A 261 -1.21 2.16 -4.83
C GLY A 261 -0.35 1.54 -3.73
N MET A 262 -0.61 1.93 -2.49
CA MET A 262 0.02 1.37 -1.30
C MET A 262 -1.06 1.10 -0.26
N GLU A 263 -1.05 -0.07 0.37
CA GLU A 263 -2.01 -0.43 1.41
C GLU A 263 -1.31 -1.16 2.55
N PHE A 264 -1.53 -0.68 3.78
CA PHE A 264 -1.05 -1.33 4.99
C PHE A 264 -2.09 -2.28 5.56
N SER A 265 -1.62 -3.44 5.99
CA SER A 265 -2.44 -4.46 6.64
C SER A 265 -1.65 -5.17 7.75
N GLU A 266 -2.31 -6.02 8.52
CA GLU A 266 -1.73 -6.88 9.55
C GLU A 266 -0.81 -6.15 10.55
N ILE A 267 -1.06 -4.88 10.83
CA ILE A 267 -0.26 -4.05 11.74
C ILE A 267 -0.19 -4.69 13.13
N GLY A 268 1.04 -4.96 13.59
CA GLY A 268 1.31 -5.63 14.87
C GLY A 268 1.03 -7.13 14.89
N THR A 269 0.70 -7.74 13.73
CA THR A 269 0.33 -9.18 13.66
C THR A 269 0.99 -9.93 12.49
N THR A 270 1.74 -9.24 11.63
CA THR A 270 2.48 -9.84 10.52
C THR A 270 3.46 -10.89 11.04
N SER A 271 3.43 -12.06 10.42
CA SER A 271 4.35 -13.16 10.75
C SER A 271 4.57 -14.07 9.55
N PHE A 272 5.79 -14.54 9.36
CA PHE A 272 6.16 -15.54 8.36
C PHE A 272 7.23 -16.49 8.91
N GLU A 273 7.41 -17.66 8.27
CA GLU A 273 8.44 -18.61 8.67
C GLU A 273 9.80 -18.25 8.05
N ILE A 274 10.86 -18.20 8.87
CA ILE A 274 12.23 -18.11 8.38
C ILE A 274 12.67 -19.55 8.08
N PRO A 275 13.21 -19.83 6.86
CA PRO A 275 13.69 -21.16 6.49
C PRO A 275 14.73 -21.72 7.46
N SER A 276 14.66 -23.02 7.70
CA SER A 276 15.63 -23.75 8.52
C SER A 276 16.94 -24.01 7.73
N GLU A 277 18.05 -24.20 8.43
CA GLU A 277 19.37 -24.40 7.81
C GLU A 277 19.44 -25.57 6.82
N ASP A 278 18.59 -26.59 6.98
CA ASP A 278 18.51 -27.74 6.06
C ASP A 278 17.73 -27.44 4.77
N GLU A 279 17.02 -26.31 4.71
CA GLU A 279 16.33 -25.81 3.53
C GLU A 279 17.14 -24.79 2.74
N ILE A 280 18.34 -24.43 3.21
CA ILE A 280 19.18 -23.38 2.63
C ILE A 280 20.47 -23.98 2.11
N SER A 281 20.91 -23.56 0.93
CA SER A 281 22.26 -23.78 0.42
C SER A 281 22.99 -22.46 0.21
N ASP A 282 24.32 -22.52 0.25
CA ASP A 282 25.16 -21.39 -0.17
C ASP A 282 25.31 -21.41 -1.71
N MET A 283 25.37 -20.21 -2.32
CA MET A 283 25.65 -20.06 -3.76
C MET A 283 27.09 -20.39 -4.10
#